data_e6f8686d3403c00b238f7cf295d1f03f
#
_entry.id   e6f8686d3403c00b238f7cf295d1f03f
#
_cell.length_a   1.000
_cell.length_b   1.000
_cell.length_c   1.000
_cell.angle_alpha   90.00
_cell.angle_beta   90.00
_cell.angle_gamma   90.00
#
_symmetry.space_group_name_H-M   'P 1'
#
loop_
_entity.id
_entity.type
_entity.pdbx_description
1 polymer ?
#
loop_
_entity_poly.entity_id
_entity_poly.type
_entity_poly.pdbx_seq_one_letter_code
_entity_poly.pdbx_strand_id
1 'polypeptide(L)'
;MTASNDPSPTAVQFGAGNIGRGFMGELFAAAGYRTVFAEVDMRVVEAINRRGAYQVHHITNAGDEAVSVAGVSAIDARDTEAVAGAVAGAALVSTAVGVRVLKAVAPALARGIALRIERRGHAPLDVITCENLVGAGRILRELVWAELLRLADGGPPPVSRTQFDARFGFVEAIVSRMVPIVPDEARARDPLWVACEPYARLPVDGRAFRGSVPSIPGIEPVDNILAHQRRKLASHNMSHAVCAYLGRQAGHEFIWQAMADEGILRTVRDAMAETGRALVSRFAFDAAEQRAHEEDLLERYRNRALGDQVRRVAADPLRKLGPEDRLIGSARLCIEEGVDPAGVILGIRAALAYHEPQDPGAVRLQEMLRTRGREAVLSEVCGLSPDEPLYARLLE
;
A
#
# COMPACT_ATOMS: atom_id res chain seq x y z
N MET A 1 20.13 -9.03 34.00
CA MET A 1 19.96 -8.63 32.59
C MET A 1 20.70 -7.31 32.43
N THR A 2 21.89 -7.32 31.90
CA THR A 2 22.68 -6.11 31.61
C THR A 2 22.05 -5.41 30.41
N ALA A 3 21.49 -4.22 30.60
CA ALA A 3 21.05 -3.36 29.53
C ALA A 3 22.28 -3.10 28.62
N SER A 4 22.23 -3.55 27.37
CA SER A 4 23.24 -3.20 26.38
C SER A 4 23.19 -1.69 26.17
N ASN A 5 24.34 -1.02 26.38
CA ASN A 5 24.51 0.42 26.21
C ASN A 5 24.62 0.81 24.71
N ASP A 6 24.08 0.00 23.81
CA ASP A 6 24.13 0.26 22.38
C ASP A 6 22.99 1.24 22.03
N PRO A 7 23.29 2.39 21.38
CA PRO A 7 22.26 3.37 21.08
C PRO A 7 21.18 2.73 20.18
N SER A 8 19.90 2.97 20.51
CA SER A 8 18.75 2.48 19.74
C SER A 8 18.96 2.68 18.23
N PRO A 9 18.73 1.66 17.41
CA PRO A 9 18.91 1.78 15.96
C PRO A 9 17.97 2.86 15.39
N THR A 10 18.41 3.51 14.33
CA THR A 10 17.62 4.57 13.69
C THR A 10 17.03 4.08 12.39
N ALA A 11 15.72 4.26 12.22
CA ALA A 11 15.02 4.12 10.96
C ALA A 11 14.78 5.49 10.33
N VAL A 12 14.96 5.62 9.02
CA VAL A 12 14.56 6.80 8.25
C VAL A 12 13.28 6.48 7.49
N GLN A 13 12.22 7.24 7.74
CA GLN A 13 10.93 7.09 7.07
C GLN A 13 10.68 8.27 6.13
N PHE A 14 10.69 8.03 4.83
CA PHE A 14 10.24 9.02 3.85
C PHE A 14 8.71 9.08 3.84
N GLY A 15 8.20 10.27 4.13
CA GLY A 15 6.78 10.56 4.29
C GLY A 15 6.27 10.31 5.71
N ALA A 16 5.75 11.37 6.35
CA ALA A 16 5.08 11.31 7.65
C ALA A 16 3.55 11.39 7.50
N GLY A 17 3.03 10.82 6.42
CA GLY A 17 1.58 10.69 6.19
C GLY A 17 0.94 9.60 7.05
N ASN A 18 -0.28 9.20 6.65
CA ASN A 18 -1.05 8.20 7.41
C ASN A 18 -0.33 6.85 7.53
N ILE A 19 0.33 6.36 6.46
CA ILE A 19 1.09 5.10 6.52
C ILE A 19 2.43 5.30 7.23
N GLY A 20 3.13 6.41 6.95
CA GLY A 20 4.41 6.69 7.59
C GLY A 20 4.31 6.77 9.11
N ARG A 21 3.37 7.56 9.65
CA ARG A 21 3.13 7.70 11.10
C ARG A 21 2.23 6.59 11.65
N GLY A 22 1.11 6.33 10.98
CA GLY A 22 0.06 5.43 11.50
C GLY A 22 0.33 3.95 11.27
N PHE A 23 1.46 3.58 10.65
CA PHE A 23 1.85 2.20 10.49
C PHE A 23 3.36 2.01 10.72
N MET A 24 4.22 2.55 9.83
CA MET A 24 5.67 2.28 9.91
C MET A 24 6.28 2.83 11.19
N GLY A 25 5.94 4.06 11.59
CA GLY A 25 6.43 4.67 12.83
C GLY A 25 6.03 3.88 14.08
N GLU A 26 4.80 3.33 14.10
CA GLU A 26 4.34 2.45 15.18
C GLU A 26 5.16 1.15 15.22
N LEU A 27 5.35 0.47 14.07
CA LEU A 27 6.15 -0.76 14.00
C LEU A 27 7.60 -0.52 14.44
N PHE A 28 8.21 0.58 14.03
CA PHE A 28 9.57 0.95 14.42
C PHE A 28 9.68 1.23 15.92
N ALA A 29 8.73 1.97 16.49
CA ALA A 29 8.70 2.25 17.92
C ALA A 29 8.52 0.97 18.74
N ALA A 30 7.64 0.06 18.32
CA ALA A 30 7.42 -1.24 18.96
C ALA A 30 8.68 -2.11 18.97
N ALA A 31 9.58 -1.92 18.00
CA ALA A 31 10.88 -2.61 17.91
C ALA A 31 12.04 -1.84 18.53
N GLY A 32 11.78 -0.71 19.21
CA GLY A 32 12.82 0.08 19.87
C GLY A 32 13.68 0.95 18.95
N TYR A 33 13.25 1.19 17.72
CA TYR A 33 13.92 2.12 16.81
C TYR A 33 13.59 3.57 17.16
N ARG A 34 14.58 4.45 16.98
CA ARG A 34 14.32 5.89 16.79
C ARG A 34 13.93 6.12 15.34
N THR A 35 12.92 6.96 15.10
CA THR A 35 12.46 7.24 13.74
C THR A 35 12.75 8.68 13.34
N VAL A 36 13.44 8.86 12.22
CA VAL A 36 13.63 10.16 11.56
C VAL A 36 12.70 10.23 10.35
N PHE A 37 11.69 11.08 10.40
CA PHE A 37 10.78 11.31 9.28
C PHE A 37 11.38 12.35 8.32
N ALA A 38 11.41 12.05 7.01
CA ALA A 38 11.64 13.03 5.96
C ALA A 38 10.27 13.45 5.39
N GLU A 39 9.84 14.69 5.66
CA GLU A 39 8.49 15.18 5.36
C GLU A 39 8.54 16.60 4.77
N VAL A 40 7.63 16.93 3.85
CA VAL A 40 7.54 18.25 3.20
C VAL A 40 6.59 19.22 3.91
N ASP A 41 5.61 18.71 4.67
CA ASP A 41 4.72 19.56 5.47
C ASP A 41 5.42 20.03 6.74
N MET A 42 5.89 21.28 6.72
CA MET A 42 6.63 21.88 7.84
C MET A 42 5.82 21.92 9.14
N ARG A 43 4.49 21.98 9.09
CA ARG A 43 3.66 21.90 10.31
C ARG A 43 3.83 20.56 11.01
N VAL A 44 3.94 19.47 10.22
CA VAL A 44 4.21 18.12 10.73
C VAL A 44 5.64 18.02 11.25
N VAL A 45 6.62 18.53 10.49
CA VAL A 45 8.04 18.54 10.88
C VAL A 45 8.25 19.25 12.23
N GLU A 46 7.73 20.46 12.35
CA GLU A 46 7.85 21.26 13.58
C GLU A 46 7.12 20.61 14.76
N ALA A 47 5.93 20.07 14.52
CA ALA A 47 5.17 19.41 15.59
C ALA A 47 5.87 18.14 16.10
N ILE A 48 6.42 17.30 15.22
CA ILE A 48 7.22 16.12 15.59
C ILE A 48 8.44 16.56 16.40
N ASN A 49 9.22 17.53 15.93
CA ASN A 49 10.46 17.97 16.60
C ASN A 49 10.17 18.63 17.95
N ARG A 50 9.07 19.35 18.08
CA ARG A 50 8.68 19.94 19.36
C ARG A 50 8.25 18.93 20.41
N ARG A 51 7.53 17.86 19.97
CA ARG A 51 6.93 16.89 20.90
C ARG A 51 7.82 15.66 21.12
N GLY A 52 8.61 15.25 20.13
CA GLY A 52 9.38 14.00 20.16
C GLY A 52 8.55 12.73 20.22
N ALA A 53 7.23 12.87 20.14
CA ALA A 53 6.26 11.77 20.21
C ALA A 53 4.91 12.18 19.55
N TYR A 54 4.10 11.17 19.22
CA TYR A 54 2.70 11.33 18.80
C TYR A 54 1.89 10.10 19.16
N GLN A 55 0.57 10.16 18.98
CA GLN A 55 -0.33 9.03 19.21
C GLN A 55 -0.90 8.52 17.89
N VAL A 56 -0.99 7.20 17.78
CA VAL A 56 -1.75 6.50 16.75
C VAL A 56 -3.04 6.00 17.39
N HIS A 57 -4.18 6.41 16.87
CA HIS A 57 -5.48 5.99 17.34
C HIS A 57 -5.92 4.72 16.62
N HIS A 58 -5.95 3.60 17.32
CA HIS A 58 -6.54 2.36 16.83
C HIS A 58 -8.05 2.40 17.02
N ILE A 59 -8.78 2.61 15.92
CA ILE A 59 -10.22 2.76 15.95
C ILE A 59 -10.92 1.47 15.53
N THR A 60 -11.81 1.02 16.41
CA THR A 60 -12.64 -0.18 16.25
C THR A 60 -14.08 0.09 16.63
N ASN A 61 -14.98 -0.87 16.38
CA ASN A 61 -16.35 -0.80 16.88
C ASN A 61 -16.42 -0.82 18.42
N ALA A 62 -15.38 -1.31 19.11
CA ALA A 62 -15.30 -1.35 20.57
C ALA A 62 -14.79 -0.04 21.18
N GLY A 63 -14.16 0.82 20.40
CA GLY A 63 -13.64 2.11 20.86
C GLY A 63 -12.35 2.54 20.16
N ASP A 64 -11.72 3.57 20.72
CA ASP A 64 -10.46 4.17 20.31
C ASP A 64 -9.40 3.84 21.37
N GLU A 65 -8.30 3.21 20.94
CA GLU A 65 -7.12 2.94 21.76
C GLU A 65 -5.94 3.75 21.22
N ALA A 66 -5.37 4.61 22.06
CA ALA A 66 -4.24 5.44 21.68
C ALA A 66 -2.91 4.73 21.97
N VAL A 67 -2.13 4.49 20.91
CA VAL A 67 -0.78 3.91 21.00
C VAL A 67 0.24 5.03 20.90
N SER A 68 1.11 5.17 21.90
CA SER A 68 2.15 6.20 21.92
C SER A 68 3.35 5.78 21.09
N VAL A 69 3.77 6.65 20.16
CA VAL A 69 4.97 6.53 19.34
C VAL A 69 5.94 7.62 19.76
N ALA A 70 7.04 7.24 20.42
CA ALA A 70 8.05 8.14 20.95
C ALA A 70 9.43 7.90 20.28
N GLY A 71 10.41 8.76 20.57
CA GLY A 71 11.74 8.68 19.99
C GLY A 71 11.76 9.09 18.51
N VAL A 72 10.90 10.03 18.14
CA VAL A 72 10.74 10.51 16.76
C VAL A 72 11.33 11.92 16.59
N SER A 73 11.88 12.16 15.41
CA SER A 73 12.27 13.47 14.92
C SER A 73 11.92 13.59 13.43
N ALA A 74 11.98 14.79 12.87
CA ALA A 74 11.69 15.02 11.48
C ALA A 74 12.66 16.00 10.83
N ILE A 75 12.87 15.84 9.53
CA ILE A 75 13.72 16.68 8.67
C ILE A 75 12.84 17.15 7.50
N ASP A 76 13.04 18.39 7.05
CA ASP A 76 12.46 18.84 5.78
C ASP A 76 12.99 17.96 4.64
N ALA A 77 12.10 17.24 3.97
CA ALA A 77 12.48 16.34 2.88
C ALA A 77 13.14 17.06 1.68
N ARG A 78 13.02 18.38 1.60
CA ARG A 78 13.68 19.22 0.58
C ARG A 78 15.14 19.51 0.91
N ASP A 79 15.55 19.37 2.18
CA ASP A 79 16.96 19.43 2.58
C ASP A 79 17.67 18.09 2.30
N THR A 80 18.10 17.96 1.05
CA THR A 80 18.75 16.74 0.54
C THR A 80 19.97 16.33 1.38
N GLU A 81 20.78 17.29 1.88
CA GLU A 81 22.00 16.97 2.65
C GLU A 81 21.66 16.49 4.07
N ALA A 82 20.69 17.11 4.75
CA ALA A 82 20.21 16.64 6.04
C ALA A 82 19.61 15.23 5.96
N VAL A 83 18.76 14.98 4.95
CA VAL A 83 18.17 13.65 4.71
C VAL A 83 19.25 12.62 4.38
N ALA A 84 20.20 12.96 3.49
CA ALA A 84 21.31 12.08 3.15
C ALA A 84 22.19 11.73 4.37
N GLY A 85 22.44 12.69 5.24
CA GLY A 85 23.14 12.47 6.51
C GLY A 85 22.41 11.46 7.41
N ALA A 86 21.07 11.56 7.52
CA ALA A 86 20.26 10.61 8.27
C ALA A 86 20.30 9.20 7.65
N VAL A 87 20.12 9.10 6.32
CA VAL A 87 20.20 7.83 5.56
C VAL A 87 21.55 7.16 5.73
N ALA A 88 22.66 7.91 5.67
CA ALA A 88 24.00 7.35 5.84
C ALA A 88 24.20 6.68 7.21
N GLY A 89 23.54 7.20 8.25
CA GLY A 89 23.55 6.68 9.62
C GLY A 89 22.52 5.59 9.91
N ALA A 90 21.52 5.42 9.06
CA ALA A 90 20.37 4.57 9.31
C ALA A 90 20.70 3.08 9.41
N ALA A 91 19.99 2.37 10.27
CA ALA A 91 19.93 0.91 10.28
C ALA A 91 18.94 0.38 9.22
N LEU A 92 17.88 1.15 8.94
CA LEU A 92 16.82 0.80 8.00
C LEU A 92 16.24 2.08 7.40
N VAL A 93 15.78 2.00 6.16
CA VAL A 93 15.02 3.06 5.48
C VAL A 93 13.67 2.52 5.06
N SER A 94 12.64 3.37 5.04
CA SER A 94 11.35 3.03 4.42
C SER A 94 10.72 4.22 3.72
N THR A 95 9.81 3.94 2.77
CA THR A 95 9.08 4.97 2.01
C THR A 95 7.58 4.75 2.10
N ALA A 96 6.82 5.82 2.25
CA ALA A 96 5.36 5.87 2.15
C ALA A 96 4.95 7.27 1.67
N VAL A 97 5.43 7.66 0.50
CA VAL A 97 5.28 9.01 -0.07
C VAL A 97 4.24 9.08 -1.19
N GLY A 98 3.79 7.91 -1.67
CA GLY A 98 2.92 7.76 -2.83
C GLY A 98 3.71 7.67 -4.16
N VAL A 99 3.16 6.90 -5.08
CA VAL A 99 3.81 6.51 -6.35
C VAL A 99 4.38 7.69 -7.14
N ARG A 100 3.63 8.82 -7.18
CA ARG A 100 4.02 10.01 -7.95
C ARG A 100 5.26 10.71 -7.38
N VAL A 101 5.50 10.57 -6.08
CA VAL A 101 6.58 11.24 -5.35
C VAL A 101 7.83 10.36 -5.23
N LEU A 102 7.72 9.05 -5.49
CA LEU A 102 8.80 8.09 -5.33
C LEU A 102 10.10 8.53 -6.05
N LYS A 103 9.98 9.16 -7.24
CA LYS A 103 11.13 9.72 -7.97
C LYS A 103 11.87 10.81 -7.17
N ALA A 104 11.17 11.59 -6.38
CA ALA A 104 11.76 12.68 -5.60
C ALA A 104 12.56 12.19 -4.38
N VAL A 105 12.38 10.92 -3.96
CA VAL A 105 13.16 10.29 -2.88
C VAL A 105 14.56 9.92 -3.34
N ALA A 106 14.73 9.57 -4.61
CA ALA A 106 15.96 8.99 -5.15
C ALA A 106 17.22 9.87 -4.97
N PRO A 107 17.20 11.21 -5.15
CA PRO A 107 18.39 12.04 -4.99
C PRO A 107 18.97 12.01 -3.56
N ALA A 108 18.10 12.20 -2.55
CA ALA A 108 18.53 12.18 -1.15
C ALA A 108 18.98 10.77 -0.71
N LEU A 109 18.30 9.73 -1.19
CA LEU A 109 18.68 8.35 -0.89
C LEU A 109 20.03 7.98 -1.55
N ALA A 110 20.26 8.36 -2.81
CA ALA A 110 21.53 8.14 -3.51
C ALA A 110 22.68 8.89 -2.83
N ARG A 111 22.48 10.15 -2.45
CA ARG A 111 23.46 10.93 -1.70
C ARG A 111 23.76 10.30 -0.34
N GLY A 112 22.74 9.82 0.36
CA GLY A 112 22.89 9.10 1.63
C GLY A 112 23.67 7.79 1.49
N ILE A 113 23.43 7.03 0.43
CA ILE A 113 24.20 5.82 0.10
C ILE A 113 25.66 6.17 -0.18
N ALA A 114 25.95 7.21 -0.97
CA ALA A 114 27.30 7.66 -1.23
C ALA A 114 28.03 8.04 0.07
N LEU A 115 27.41 8.84 0.95
CA LEU A 115 27.94 9.20 2.26
C LEU A 115 28.13 7.96 3.17
N ARG A 116 27.24 6.97 3.09
CA ARG A 116 27.37 5.72 3.85
C ARG A 116 28.61 4.94 3.43
N ILE A 117 28.86 4.84 2.12
CA ILE A 117 30.05 4.17 1.57
C ILE A 117 31.33 4.85 2.10
N GLU A 118 31.36 6.19 2.09
CA GLU A 118 32.49 6.97 2.60
C GLU A 118 32.73 6.73 4.11
N ARG A 119 31.67 6.69 4.91
CA ARG A 119 31.76 6.65 6.39
C ARG A 119 31.84 5.25 6.97
N ARG A 120 31.21 4.27 6.34
CA ARG A 120 30.98 2.92 6.86
C ARG A 120 31.44 1.82 5.91
N GLY A 121 32.16 2.18 4.84
CA GLY A 121 32.49 1.25 3.77
C GLY A 121 31.22 0.69 3.12
N HIS A 122 31.23 -0.59 2.84
CA HIS A 122 30.11 -1.24 2.16
C HIS A 122 29.11 -1.90 3.11
N ALA A 123 28.86 -1.33 4.29
CA ALA A 123 27.83 -1.83 5.21
C ALA A 123 26.45 -1.82 4.53
N PRO A 124 25.69 -2.94 4.55
CA PRO A 124 24.41 -3.02 3.86
C PRO A 124 23.40 -2.02 4.40
N LEU A 125 22.44 -1.67 3.56
CA LEU A 125 21.27 -0.87 3.91
C LEU A 125 20.06 -1.39 3.12
N ASP A 126 18.97 -1.63 3.82
CA ASP A 126 17.72 -2.05 3.21
C ASP A 126 16.71 -0.91 3.23
N VAL A 127 15.94 -0.79 2.14
CA VAL A 127 14.90 0.21 1.92
C VAL A 127 13.59 -0.51 1.70
N ILE A 128 12.67 -0.43 2.68
CA ILE A 128 11.33 -1.02 2.57
C ILE A 128 10.41 -0.04 1.84
N THR A 129 9.87 -0.43 0.71
CA THR A 129 8.95 0.40 -0.10
C THR A 129 7.50 0.08 0.23
N CYS A 130 6.84 0.97 0.99
CA CYS A 130 5.45 0.86 1.39
C CYS A 130 4.51 1.62 0.43
N GLU A 131 4.69 1.39 -0.87
CA GLU A 131 3.93 2.06 -1.92
C GLU A 131 2.84 1.14 -2.50
N ASN A 132 1.73 1.73 -2.92
CA ASN A 132 0.67 0.95 -3.59
C ASN A 132 0.98 0.79 -5.10
N LEU A 133 2.13 0.19 -5.39
CA LEU A 133 2.66 -0.04 -6.74
C LEU A 133 3.43 -1.35 -6.77
N VAL A 134 3.09 -2.22 -7.71
CA VAL A 134 3.86 -3.44 -7.99
C VAL A 134 5.21 -3.06 -8.59
N GLY A 135 6.29 -3.63 -8.05
CA GLY A 135 7.65 -3.34 -8.51
C GLY A 135 8.22 -2.01 -7.98
N ALA A 136 7.62 -1.40 -6.94
CA ALA A 136 8.09 -0.14 -6.34
C ALA A 136 9.55 -0.21 -5.91
N GLY A 137 9.97 -1.30 -5.28
CA GLY A 137 11.36 -1.53 -4.87
C GLY A 137 12.32 -1.52 -6.07
N ARG A 138 11.97 -2.25 -7.12
CA ARG A 138 12.77 -2.29 -8.35
C ARG A 138 12.84 -0.90 -9.02
N ILE A 139 11.72 -0.19 -9.10
CA ILE A 139 11.68 1.16 -9.68
C ILE A 139 12.57 2.11 -8.88
N LEU A 140 12.44 2.13 -7.56
CA LEU A 140 13.25 3.00 -6.70
C LEU A 140 14.74 2.65 -6.82
N ARG A 141 15.10 1.36 -6.88
CA ARG A 141 16.48 0.91 -7.09
C ARG A 141 17.10 1.50 -8.36
N GLU A 142 16.38 1.45 -9.49
CA GLU A 142 16.89 2.00 -10.76
C GLU A 142 16.99 3.53 -10.71
N LEU A 143 16.04 4.21 -10.08
CA LEU A 143 16.11 5.66 -9.87
C LEU A 143 17.31 6.06 -9.01
N VAL A 144 17.55 5.36 -7.92
CA VAL A 144 18.71 5.61 -7.04
C VAL A 144 20.02 5.32 -7.75
N TRP A 145 20.08 4.25 -8.54
CA TRP A 145 21.27 3.96 -9.36
C TRP A 145 21.55 5.07 -10.38
N ALA A 146 20.54 5.55 -11.09
CA ALA A 146 20.67 6.66 -12.01
C ALA A 146 21.19 7.93 -11.33
N GLU A 147 20.73 8.22 -10.11
CA GLU A 147 21.23 9.36 -9.34
C GLU A 147 22.67 9.17 -8.85
N LEU A 148 23.10 7.96 -8.50
CA LEU A 148 24.51 7.68 -8.16
C LEU A 148 25.44 7.92 -9.35
N LEU A 149 25.00 7.55 -10.58
CA LEU A 149 25.74 7.86 -11.80
C LEU A 149 25.80 9.37 -12.06
N ARG A 150 24.71 10.10 -11.80
CA ARG A 150 24.66 11.56 -11.95
C ARG A 150 25.58 12.25 -10.94
N LEU A 151 25.67 11.77 -9.71
CA LEU A 151 26.55 12.30 -8.67
C LEU A 151 28.03 12.10 -9.02
N ALA A 152 28.35 11.10 -9.82
CA ALA A 152 29.72 10.83 -10.26
C ALA A 152 30.23 11.80 -11.36
N ASP A 153 29.35 12.62 -11.93
CA ASP A 153 29.65 13.68 -12.92
C ASP A 153 30.61 13.20 -14.05
N GLY A 154 30.32 12.04 -14.63
CA GLY A 154 31.14 11.41 -15.67
C GLY A 154 32.34 10.60 -15.19
N GLY A 155 32.65 10.64 -13.89
CA GLY A 155 33.63 9.77 -13.26
C GLY A 155 33.04 8.39 -12.87
N PRO A 156 33.84 7.53 -12.21
CA PRO A 156 33.31 6.29 -11.67
C PRO A 156 32.35 6.56 -10.50
N PRO A 157 31.20 5.86 -10.44
CA PRO A 157 30.31 5.98 -9.31
C PRO A 157 30.98 5.48 -8.01
N PRO A 158 30.51 5.90 -6.81
CA PRO A 158 31.13 5.54 -5.54
C PRO A 158 31.08 4.03 -5.24
N VAL A 159 30.34 3.27 -6.02
CA VAL A 159 30.18 1.82 -5.94
C VAL A 159 29.89 1.25 -7.32
N SER A 160 30.41 0.05 -7.65
CA SER A 160 30.06 -0.63 -8.90
C SER A 160 28.60 -1.13 -8.84
N ARG A 161 27.96 -1.34 -9.99
CA ARG A 161 26.58 -1.87 -10.06
C ARG A 161 26.43 -3.19 -9.30
N THR A 162 27.39 -4.10 -9.45
CA THR A 162 27.39 -5.39 -8.77
C THR A 162 27.47 -5.22 -7.24
N GLN A 163 28.31 -4.31 -6.76
CA GLN A 163 28.40 -4.03 -5.33
C GLN A 163 27.16 -3.32 -4.79
N PHE A 164 26.57 -2.40 -5.58
CA PHE A 164 25.31 -1.75 -5.25
C PHE A 164 24.20 -2.78 -5.07
N ASP A 165 24.00 -3.66 -6.05
CA ASP A 165 22.94 -4.69 -6.01
C ASP A 165 23.17 -5.73 -4.87
N ALA A 166 24.43 -5.95 -4.48
CA ALA A 166 24.81 -6.86 -3.40
C ALA A 166 24.68 -6.27 -1.98
N ARG A 167 24.64 -4.94 -1.84
CA ARG A 167 24.72 -4.25 -0.53
C ARG A 167 23.49 -3.42 -0.18
N PHE A 168 22.72 -2.98 -1.18
CA PHE A 168 21.56 -2.13 -0.96
C PHE A 168 20.30 -2.86 -1.40
N GLY A 169 19.49 -3.27 -0.40
CA GLY A 169 18.22 -3.95 -0.61
C GLY A 169 17.10 -2.95 -0.89
N PHE A 170 16.24 -3.27 -1.86
CA PHE A 170 15.02 -2.51 -2.14
C PHE A 170 13.85 -3.46 -2.00
N VAL A 171 13.30 -3.48 -0.82
CA VAL A 171 12.37 -4.49 -0.33
C VAL A 171 10.94 -4.04 -0.57
N GLU A 172 10.19 -4.77 -1.37
CA GLU A 172 8.76 -4.50 -1.54
C GLU A 172 7.98 -4.93 -0.30
N ALA A 173 6.99 -4.12 0.08
CA ALA A 173 6.09 -4.40 1.19
C ALA A 173 4.63 -4.27 0.76
N ILE A 174 3.75 -5.03 1.42
CA ILE A 174 2.32 -5.03 1.14
C ILE A 174 1.56 -4.41 2.29
N VAL A 175 1.27 -3.13 2.17
CA VAL A 175 0.47 -2.39 3.14
C VAL A 175 -1.00 -2.69 2.93
N SER A 176 -1.63 -3.30 3.94
CA SER A 176 -3.06 -3.65 3.93
C SER A 176 -3.84 -3.02 5.08
N ARG A 177 -3.17 -2.24 5.97
CA ARG A 177 -3.83 -1.48 7.04
C ARG A 177 -4.76 -0.42 6.44
N MET A 178 -6.02 -0.44 6.84
CA MET A 178 -6.98 0.59 6.44
C MET A 178 -6.83 1.82 7.33
N VAL A 179 -6.84 2.98 6.68
CA VAL A 179 -6.69 4.28 7.33
C VAL A 179 -7.86 5.14 6.91
N PRO A 180 -8.64 5.70 7.85
CA PRO A 180 -9.75 6.58 7.54
C PRO A 180 -9.26 7.89 6.92
N ILE A 181 -10.17 8.60 6.26
CA ILE A 181 -9.90 9.98 5.87
C ILE A 181 -9.88 10.81 7.17
N VAL A 182 -8.74 11.45 7.42
CA VAL A 182 -8.62 12.38 8.54
C VAL A 182 -9.44 13.64 8.21
N PRO A 183 -10.44 14.02 9.01
CA PRO A 183 -11.18 15.27 8.82
C PRO A 183 -10.23 16.46 8.86
N ASP A 184 -10.46 17.46 8.00
CA ASP A 184 -9.64 18.68 7.96
C ASP A 184 -9.63 19.43 9.28
N GLU A 185 -10.73 19.39 10.02
CA GLU A 185 -10.82 19.96 11.37
C GLU A 185 -9.89 19.25 12.38
N ALA A 186 -9.75 17.93 12.30
CA ALA A 186 -8.85 17.17 13.16
C ALA A 186 -7.38 17.51 12.83
N ARG A 187 -7.04 17.63 11.55
CA ARG A 187 -5.71 18.09 11.10
C ARG A 187 -5.41 19.53 11.50
N ALA A 188 -6.41 20.39 11.49
CA ALA A 188 -6.24 21.78 11.90
C ALA A 188 -5.97 21.90 13.41
N ARG A 189 -6.57 21.03 14.23
CA ARG A 189 -6.36 21.01 15.69
C ARG A 189 -5.02 20.36 16.06
N ASP A 190 -4.68 19.26 15.42
CA ASP A 190 -3.42 18.56 15.63
C ASP A 190 -2.86 18.01 14.30
N PRO A 191 -1.75 18.57 13.77
CA PRO A 191 -1.12 18.08 12.54
C PRO A 191 -0.55 16.66 12.68
N LEU A 192 -0.37 16.16 13.91
CA LEU A 192 0.11 14.81 14.17
C LEU A 192 -1.01 13.78 14.38
N TRP A 193 -2.27 14.23 14.41
CA TRP A 193 -3.38 13.29 14.60
C TRP A 193 -3.41 12.26 13.46
N VAL A 194 -3.44 10.99 13.82
CA VAL A 194 -3.53 9.86 12.88
C VAL A 194 -4.34 8.74 13.50
N ALA A 195 -5.24 8.16 12.74
CA ALA A 195 -6.01 7.01 13.14
C ALA A 195 -5.92 5.90 12.09
N CYS A 196 -6.05 4.66 12.52
CA CYS A 196 -6.06 3.48 11.66
C CYS A 196 -6.78 2.32 12.37
N GLU A 197 -7.02 1.24 11.67
CA GLU A 197 -7.37 -0.03 12.31
C GLU A 197 -6.14 -0.67 12.99
N PRO A 198 -6.33 -1.59 13.97
CA PRO A 198 -5.22 -2.21 14.69
C PRO A 198 -4.44 -3.26 13.87
N TYR A 199 -4.79 -3.52 12.61
CA TYR A 199 -4.10 -4.49 11.76
C TYR A 199 -2.62 -4.14 11.56
N ALA A 200 -1.69 -5.02 11.97
CA ALA A 200 -0.26 -4.73 12.06
C ALA A 200 0.63 -5.65 11.19
N ARG A 201 0.07 -6.43 10.26
CA ARG A 201 0.86 -7.34 9.42
C ARG A 201 1.38 -6.61 8.17
N LEU A 202 2.68 -6.78 7.90
CA LEU A 202 3.39 -6.21 6.77
C LEU A 202 4.20 -7.30 6.06
N PRO A 203 3.62 -8.02 5.10
CA PRO A 203 4.39 -8.92 4.24
C PRO A 203 5.44 -8.14 3.46
N VAL A 204 6.67 -8.64 3.46
CA VAL A 204 7.83 -8.04 2.77
C VAL A 204 8.57 -9.07 1.94
N ASP A 205 9.21 -8.66 0.85
CA ASP A 205 10.07 -9.54 0.04
C ASP A 205 11.32 -9.95 0.84
N GLY A 206 11.27 -11.15 1.44
CA GLY A 206 12.37 -11.67 2.25
C GLY A 206 13.68 -11.84 1.47
N ARG A 207 13.61 -12.04 0.15
CA ARG A 207 14.78 -12.24 -0.73
C ARG A 207 15.47 -10.94 -1.14
N ALA A 208 14.80 -9.81 -0.99
CA ALA A 208 15.33 -8.51 -1.38
C ALA A 208 16.25 -7.87 -0.32
N PHE A 209 16.23 -8.35 0.91
CA PHE A 209 17.15 -7.88 1.95
C PHE A 209 18.60 -8.21 1.61
N ARG A 210 19.50 -7.29 1.96
CA ARG A 210 20.96 -7.44 1.84
C ARG A 210 21.66 -7.47 3.20
N GLY A 211 21.01 -6.89 4.22
CA GLY A 211 21.31 -7.14 5.62
C GLY A 211 20.49 -8.31 6.18
N SER A 212 20.53 -8.49 7.50
CA SER A 212 19.60 -9.38 8.18
C SER A 212 18.20 -8.79 8.15
N VAL A 213 17.19 -9.64 7.97
CA VAL A 213 15.80 -9.20 8.12
C VAL A 213 15.59 -8.65 9.53
N PRO A 214 15.09 -7.40 9.67
CA PRO A 214 14.94 -6.80 10.98
C PRO A 214 13.86 -7.50 11.80
N SER A 215 14.13 -7.75 13.09
CA SER A 215 13.14 -8.28 14.03
C SER A 215 12.18 -7.17 14.49
N ILE A 216 11.25 -6.82 13.63
CA ILE A 216 10.21 -5.82 13.89
C ILE A 216 8.88 -6.53 13.94
N PRO A 217 8.09 -6.41 15.04
CA PRO A 217 6.77 -6.98 15.12
C PRO A 217 5.89 -6.57 13.92
N GLY A 218 5.23 -7.52 13.29
CA GLY A 218 4.40 -7.28 12.12
C GLY A 218 5.11 -7.38 10.78
N ILE A 219 6.44 -7.28 10.70
CA ILE A 219 7.18 -7.57 9.46
C ILE A 219 7.22 -9.08 9.24
N GLU A 220 6.67 -9.51 8.10
CA GLU A 220 6.55 -10.91 7.69
C GLU A 220 7.34 -11.14 6.41
N PRO A 221 8.57 -11.65 6.47
CA PRO A 221 9.33 -11.98 5.26
C PRO A 221 8.67 -13.14 4.53
N VAL A 222 8.38 -12.94 3.24
CA VAL A 222 7.78 -13.94 2.36
C VAL A 222 8.70 -14.25 1.19
N ASP A 223 8.65 -15.48 0.69
CA ASP A 223 9.49 -15.94 -0.43
C ASP A 223 8.98 -15.48 -1.80
N ASN A 224 7.67 -15.27 -1.93
CA ASN A 224 7.02 -14.88 -3.16
C ASN A 224 6.14 -13.65 -2.95
N ILE A 225 6.74 -12.49 -2.98
CA ILE A 225 6.03 -11.22 -2.78
C ILE A 225 4.95 -10.97 -3.85
N LEU A 226 5.19 -11.43 -5.09
CA LEU A 226 4.21 -11.29 -6.18
C LEU A 226 2.92 -12.07 -5.90
N ALA A 227 3.03 -13.27 -5.32
CA ALA A 227 1.84 -14.03 -4.90
C ALA A 227 1.03 -13.25 -3.85
N HIS A 228 1.70 -12.66 -2.86
CA HIS A 228 1.04 -11.85 -1.83
C HIS A 228 0.46 -10.54 -2.39
N GLN A 229 1.10 -9.90 -3.38
CA GLN A 229 0.54 -8.75 -4.09
C GLN A 229 -0.74 -9.14 -4.85
N ARG A 230 -0.73 -10.28 -5.56
CA ARG A 230 -1.91 -10.83 -6.23
C ARG A 230 -3.01 -11.19 -5.23
N ARG A 231 -2.66 -11.78 -4.07
CA ARG A 231 -3.60 -12.04 -2.97
C ARG A 231 -4.27 -10.76 -2.49
N LYS A 232 -3.50 -9.70 -2.20
CA LYS A 232 -4.07 -8.40 -1.82
C LYS A 232 -5.01 -7.86 -2.90
N LEU A 233 -4.59 -7.91 -4.16
CA LEU A 233 -5.37 -7.37 -5.27
C LEU A 233 -6.68 -8.13 -5.46
N ALA A 234 -6.64 -9.48 -5.48
CA ALA A 234 -7.77 -10.35 -5.75
C ALA A 234 -8.64 -10.66 -4.52
N SER A 235 -8.13 -10.48 -3.28
CA SER A 235 -8.95 -10.60 -2.07
C SER A 235 -9.41 -9.23 -1.58
N HIS A 236 -8.49 -8.45 -0.97
CA HIS A 236 -8.82 -7.18 -0.31
C HIS A 236 -9.34 -6.13 -1.30
N ASN A 237 -8.54 -5.79 -2.34
CA ASN A 237 -8.90 -4.69 -3.22
C ASN A 237 -10.13 -5.02 -4.09
N MET A 238 -10.27 -6.28 -4.50
CA MET A 238 -11.41 -6.75 -5.30
C MET A 238 -12.69 -6.71 -4.47
N SER A 239 -12.71 -7.37 -3.32
CA SER A 239 -13.92 -7.46 -2.50
C SER A 239 -14.38 -6.10 -1.96
N HIS A 240 -13.42 -5.22 -1.62
CA HIS A 240 -13.72 -3.85 -1.22
C HIS A 240 -14.38 -3.06 -2.35
N ALA A 241 -13.91 -3.23 -3.60
CA ALA A 241 -14.52 -2.60 -4.76
C ALA A 241 -15.93 -3.18 -5.07
N VAL A 242 -16.10 -4.50 -5.01
CA VAL A 242 -17.40 -5.15 -5.18
C VAL A 242 -18.41 -4.61 -4.16
N CYS A 243 -18.02 -4.59 -2.87
CA CYS A 243 -18.84 -4.02 -1.80
C CYS A 243 -19.23 -2.56 -2.08
N ALA A 244 -18.26 -1.73 -2.52
CA ALA A 244 -18.53 -0.33 -2.78
C ALA A 244 -19.44 -0.08 -3.97
N TYR A 245 -19.26 -0.79 -5.09
CA TYR A 245 -20.11 -0.60 -6.27
C TYR A 245 -21.54 -1.10 -6.04
N LEU A 246 -21.71 -2.26 -5.40
CA LEU A 246 -23.04 -2.75 -5.00
C LEU A 246 -23.68 -1.86 -3.94
N GLY A 247 -22.89 -1.40 -2.95
CA GLY A 247 -23.33 -0.47 -1.92
C GLY A 247 -23.82 0.85 -2.51
N ARG A 248 -23.14 1.37 -3.54
CA ARG A 248 -23.57 2.57 -4.27
C ARG A 248 -24.91 2.37 -4.98
N GLN A 249 -25.10 1.23 -5.63
CA GLN A 249 -26.38 0.89 -6.27
C GLN A 249 -27.54 0.78 -5.27
N ALA A 250 -27.28 0.24 -4.07
CA ALA A 250 -28.24 0.14 -2.99
C ALA A 250 -28.44 1.46 -2.22
N GLY A 251 -27.68 2.53 -2.53
CA GLY A 251 -27.80 3.84 -1.88
C GLY A 251 -27.07 3.95 -0.53
N HIS A 252 -26.19 3.04 -0.20
CA HIS A 252 -25.40 3.10 1.04
C HIS A 252 -24.30 4.17 0.95
N GLU A 253 -24.03 4.86 2.05
CA GLU A 253 -23.00 5.89 2.17
C GLU A 253 -21.66 5.29 2.60
N PHE A 254 -21.69 4.32 3.51
CA PHE A 254 -20.51 3.73 4.11
C PHE A 254 -20.40 2.22 3.80
N ILE A 255 -19.17 1.72 3.74
CA ILE A 255 -18.86 0.30 3.50
C ILE A 255 -19.52 -0.59 4.55
N TRP A 256 -19.49 -0.21 5.84
CA TRP A 256 -20.12 -1.00 6.90
C TRP A 256 -21.64 -1.14 6.72
N GLN A 257 -22.32 -0.14 6.11
CA GLN A 257 -23.75 -0.23 5.79
C GLN A 257 -23.99 -1.24 4.66
N ALA A 258 -23.17 -1.18 3.61
CA ALA A 258 -23.22 -2.16 2.52
C ALA A 258 -22.96 -3.58 3.04
N MET A 259 -22.03 -3.75 4.00
CA MET A 259 -21.75 -5.04 4.64
C MET A 259 -22.85 -5.53 5.61
N ALA A 260 -23.77 -4.66 6.00
CA ALA A 260 -24.96 -5.03 6.76
C ALA A 260 -26.14 -5.50 5.87
N ASP A 261 -26.07 -5.25 4.55
CA ASP A 261 -27.00 -5.77 3.56
C ASP A 261 -26.63 -7.23 3.24
N GLU A 262 -27.58 -8.16 3.53
CA GLU A 262 -27.34 -9.60 3.36
C GLU A 262 -27.06 -10.00 1.90
N GLY A 263 -27.67 -9.31 0.93
CA GLY A 263 -27.47 -9.58 -0.51
C GLY A 263 -26.07 -9.18 -0.95
N ILE A 264 -25.62 -8.00 -0.53
CA ILE A 264 -24.27 -7.49 -0.80
C ILE A 264 -23.24 -8.36 -0.10
N LEU A 265 -23.42 -8.65 1.20
CA LEU A 265 -22.51 -9.50 1.97
C LEU A 265 -22.33 -10.87 1.31
N ARG A 266 -23.42 -11.49 0.87
CA ARG A 266 -23.36 -12.78 0.15
C ARG A 266 -22.55 -12.66 -1.12
N THR A 267 -22.80 -11.68 -1.96
CA THR A 267 -22.06 -11.48 -3.21
C THR A 267 -20.55 -11.22 -2.96
N VAL A 268 -20.23 -10.44 -1.93
CA VAL A 268 -18.84 -10.19 -1.54
C VAL A 268 -18.14 -11.47 -1.06
N ARG A 269 -18.84 -12.29 -0.25
CA ARG A 269 -18.31 -13.60 0.20
C ARG A 269 -18.10 -14.55 -0.96
N ASP A 270 -19.06 -14.63 -1.88
CA ASP A 270 -18.97 -15.50 -3.06
C ASP A 270 -17.76 -15.07 -3.92
N ALA A 271 -17.63 -13.78 -4.23
CA ALA A 271 -16.49 -13.25 -4.98
C ALA A 271 -15.14 -13.53 -4.29
N MET A 272 -15.06 -13.41 -2.96
CA MET A 272 -13.85 -13.73 -2.20
C MET A 272 -13.55 -15.23 -2.23
N ALA A 273 -14.54 -16.07 -2.07
CA ALA A 273 -14.37 -17.53 -2.14
C ALA A 273 -13.94 -18.00 -3.54
N GLU A 274 -14.48 -17.37 -4.62
CA GLU A 274 -14.07 -17.63 -6.01
C GLU A 274 -12.58 -17.32 -6.20
N THR A 275 -12.18 -16.09 -5.89
CA THR A 275 -10.78 -15.65 -6.03
C THR A 275 -9.85 -16.38 -5.07
N GLY A 276 -10.31 -16.73 -3.87
CA GLY A 276 -9.55 -17.50 -2.90
C GLY A 276 -9.19 -18.89 -3.41
N ARG A 277 -10.15 -19.61 -4.02
CA ARG A 277 -9.86 -20.90 -4.68
C ARG A 277 -8.82 -20.76 -5.79
N ALA A 278 -8.96 -19.73 -6.63
CA ALA A 278 -8.02 -19.46 -7.71
C ALA A 278 -6.61 -19.12 -7.18
N LEU A 279 -6.51 -18.33 -6.11
CA LEU A 279 -5.23 -17.98 -5.45
C LEU A 279 -4.55 -19.22 -4.84
N VAL A 280 -5.32 -20.09 -4.16
CA VAL A 280 -4.81 -21.35 -3.62
C VAL A 280 -4.28 -22.25 -4.73
N SER A 281 -5.02 -22.40 -5.84
CA SER A 281 -4.59 -23.17 -6.99
C SER A 281 -3.30 -22.62 -7.62
N ARG A 282 -3.27 -21.33 -7.93
CA ARG A 282 -2.18 -20.68 -8.68
C ARG A 282 -0.89 -20.54 -7.87
N PHE A 283 -0.98 -20.21 -6.58
CA PHE A 283 0.16 -19.79 -5.76
C PHE A 283 0.45 -20.73 -4.60
N ALA A 284 -0.28 -21.84 -4.48
CA ALA A 284 -0.13 -22.83 -3.40
C ALA A 284 -0.26 -22.22 -1.99
N PHE A 285 -1.11 -21.22 -1.81
CA PHE A 285 -1.45 -20.76 -0.46
C PHE A 285 -2.16 -21.85 0.32
N ASP A 286 -1.97 -21.88 1.63
CA ASP A 286 -2.76 -22.75 2.50
C ASP A 286 -4.24 -22.33 2.46
N ALA A 287 -5.12 -23.30 2.20
CA ALA A 287 -6.54 -23.03 2.03
C ALA A 287 -7.23 -22.56 3.32
N ALA A 288 -6.74 -22.96 4.50
CA ALA A 288 -7.28 -22.52 5.77
C ALA A 288 -6.81 -21.10 6.10
N GLU A 289 -5.55 -20.77 5.84
CA GLU A 289 -5.03 -19.41 5.97
C GLU A 289 -5.71 -18.44 5.00
N GLN A 290 -6.02 -18.88 3.76
CA GLN A 290 -6.73 -18.05 2.80
C GLN A 290 -8.15 -17.75 3.30
N ARG A 291 -8.90 -18.73 3.79
CA ARG A 291 -10.23 -18.50 4.38
C ARG A 291 -10.18 -17.60 5.62
N ALA A 292 -9.19 -17.80 6.50
CA ALA A 292 -9.02 -16.93 7.67
C ALA A 292 -8.75 -15.47 7.27
N HIS A 293 -7.95 -15.26 6.21
CA HIS A 293 -7.70 -13.93 5.66
C HIS A 293 -8.98 -13.28 5.07
N GLU A 294 -9.83 -14.07 4.42
CA GLU A 294 -11.11 -13.58 3.88
C GLU A 294 -12.08 -13.16 5.01
N GLU A 295 -12.22 -13.97 6.05
CA GLU A 295 -13.07 -13.63 7.20
C GLU A 295 -12.54 -12.41 7.96
N ASP A 296 -11.21 -12.28 8.14
CA ASP A 296 -10.58 -11.09 8.73
C ASP A 296 -10.97 -9.82 7.94
N LEU A 297 -10.90 -9.87 6.60
CA LEU A 297 -11.29 -8.74 5.75
C LEU A 297 -12.77 -8.37 5.89
N LEU A 298 -13.65 -9.37 5.94
CA LEU A 298 -15.09 -9.13 6.10
C LEU A 298 -15.39 -8.45 7.45
N GLU A 299 -14.68 -8.85 8.51
CA GLU A 299 -14.84 -8.23 9.83
C GLU A 299 -14.32 -6.78 9.84
N ARG A 300 -13.18 -6.53 9.20
CA ARG A 300 -12.60 -5.19 9.08
C ARG A 300 -13.50 -4.23 8.28
N TYR A 301 -14.20 -4.70 7.24
CA TYR A 301 -15.17 -3.89 6.49
C TYR A 301 -16.39 -3.49 7.32
N ARG A 302 -16.72 -4.23 8.38
CA ARG A 302 -17.81 -3.90 9.31
C ARG A 302 -17.42 -2.84 10.34
N ASN A 303 -16.17 -2.40 10.38
CA ASN A 303 -15.70 -1.40 11.32
C ASN A 303 -16.29 -0.01 10.96
N ARG A 304 -17.30 0.41 11.73
CA ARG A 304 -18.01 1.68 11.58
C ARG A 304 -17.10 2.89 11.86
N ALA A 305 -16.18 2.73 12.81
CA ALA A 305 -15.29 3.80 13.23
C ALA A 305 -14.33 4.26 12.12
N LEU A 306 -14.03 3.40 11.14
CA LEU A 306 -13.24 3.79 9.97
C LEU A 306 -13.93 4.85 9.12
N GLY A 307 -15.27 4.97 9.16
CA GLY A 307 -16.01 5.93 8.35
C GLY A 307 -15.71 5.78 6.85
N ASP A 308 -15.44 4.56 6.38
CA ASP A 308 -15.02 4.30 5.02
C ASP A 308 -16.17 4.49 4.03
N GLN A 309 -16.09 5.58 3.25
CA GLN A 309 -17.16 5.98 2.36
C GLN A 309 -17.17 5.17 1.08
N VAL A 310 -18.34 4.69 0.71
CA VAL A 310 -18.60 3.97 -0.55
C VAL A 310 -18.08 4.75 -1.76
N ARG A 311 -18.35 6.07 -1.86
CA ARG A 311 -17.88 6.91 -2.97
C ARG A 311 -16.36 6.96 -3.08
N ARG A 312 -15.64 6.98 -1.94
CA ARG A 312 -14.16 6.97 -1.92
C ARG A 312 -13.61 5.65 -2.44
N VAL A 313 -14.19 4.56 -1.98
CA VAL A 313 -13.75 3.21 -2.38
C VAL A 313 -14.11 2.91 -3.83
N ALA A 314 -15.28 3.38 -4.31
CA ALA A 314 -15.72 3.22 -5.70
C ALA A 314 -14.99 4.14 -6.70
N ALA A 315 -14.34 5.22 -6.24
CA ALA A 315 -13.71 6.22 -7.11
C ALA A 315 -12.72 5.61 -8.10
N ASP A 316 -12.58 6.26 -9.28
CA ASP A 316 -11.70 5.86 -10.38
C ASP A 316 -12.02 4.46 -10.96
N PRO A 317 -13.25 4.27 -11.50
CA PRO A 317 -13.66 2.99 -12.07
C PRO A 317 -12.85 2.58 -13.30
N LEU A 318 -12.36 3.54 -14.10
CA LEU A 318 -11.54 3.23 -15.28
C LEU A 318 -10.28 2.43 -14.90
N ARG A 319 -9.58 2.84 -13.86
CA ARG A 319 -8.42 2.10 -13.36
C ARG A 319 -8.83 0.74 -12.79
N LYS A 320 -9.90 0.69 -11.96
CA LYS A 320 -10.33 -0.56 -11.29
C LYS A 320 -10.88 -1.61 -12.25
N LEU A 321 -11.39 -1.18 -13.40
CA LEU A 321 -11.79 -2.03 -14.52
C LEU A 321 -10.63 -2.35 -15.47
N GLY A 322 -9.42 -1.86 -15.20
CA GLY A 322 -8.25 -2.17 -16.02
C GLY A 322 -7.93 -3.68 -16.08
N PRO A 323 -7.27 -4.14 -17.16
CA PRO A 323 -7.10 -5.56 -17.46
C PRO A 323 -6.38 -6.37 -16.36
N GLU A 324 -5.44 -5.73 -15.66
CA GLU A 324 -4.65 -6.35 -14.60
C GLU A 324 -5.05 -5.87 -13.20
N ASP A 325 -6.05 -4.98 -13.10
CA ASP A 325 -6.50 -4.45 -11.81
C ASP A 325 -7.53 -5.40 -11.16
N ARG A 326 -8.00 -5.02 -9.99
CA ARG A 326 -8.74 -5.83 -9.01
C ARG A 326 -10.02 -6.51 -9.50
N LEU A 327 -10.69 -5.98 -10.51
CA LEU A 327 -11.95 -6.55 -11.01
C LEU A 327 -11.68 -7.51 -12.18
N ILE A 328 -11.23 -7.00 -13.32
CA ILE A 328 -10.98 -7.82 -14.52
C ILE A 328 -9.86 -8.82 -14.27
N GLY A 329 -8.75 -8.37 -13.66
CA GLY A 329 -7.63 -9.27 -13.36
C GLY A 329 -8.00 -10.40 -12.40
N SER A 330 -8.93 -10.14 -11.45
CA SER A 330 -9.43 -11.20 -10.55
C SER A 330 -10.36 -12.18 -11.26
N ALA A 331 -11.25 -11.69 -12.14
CA ALA A 331 -12.12 -12.57 -12.94
C ALA A 331 -11.29 -13.44 -13.89
N ARG A 332 -10.27 -12.88 -14.55
CA ARG A 332 -9.34 -13.64 -15.40
C ARG A 332 -8.61 -14.73 -14.60
N LEU A 333 -8.07 -14.38 -13.42
CA LEU A 333 -7.42 -15.36 -12.53
C LEU A 333 -8.37 -16.53 -12.23
N CYS A 334 -9.63 -16.28 -11.90
CA CYS A 334 -10.61 -17.33 -11.65
C CYS A 334 -10.80 -18.22 -12.88
N ILE A 335 -11.02 -17.63 -14.07
CA ILE A 335 -11.23 -18.38 -15.30
C ILE A 335 -10.02 -19.23 -15.66
N GLU A 336 -8.82 -18.69 -15.54
CA GLU A 336 -7.56 -19.39 -15.79
C GLU A 336 -7.37 -20.62 -14.88
N GLU A 337 -7.89 -20.54 -13.64
CA GLU A 337 -7.84 -21.63 -12.66
C GLU A 337 -9.10 -22.50 -12.66
N GLY A 338 -9.96 -22.37 -13.67
CA GLY A 338 -11.19 -23.17 -13.79
C GLY A 338 -12.28 -22.86 -12.76
N VAL A 339 -12.24 -21.67 -12.14
CA VAL A 339 -13.21 -21.20 -11.17
C VAL A 339 -14.19 -20.25 -11.87
N ASP A 340 -15.50 -20.47 -11.70
CA ASP A 340 -16.53 -19.52 -12.18
C ASP A 340 -16.52 -18.24 -11.33
N PRO A 341 -16.26 -17.03 -11.93
CA PRO A 341 -16.23 -15.76 -11.21
C PRO A 341 -17.58 -15.05 -11.14
N ALA A 342 -18.67 -15.74 -10.80
CA ALA A 342 -20.03 -15.20 -10.83
C ALA A 342 -20.19 -13.98 -9.92
N GLY A 343 -19.68 -14.03 -8.69
CA GLY A 343 -19.70 -12.92 -7.73
C GLY A 343 -18.85 -11.75 -8.18
N VAL A 344 -17.65 -12.01 -8.73
CA VAL A 344 -16.77 -10.96 -9.28
C VAL A 344 -17.44 -10.26 -10.45
N ILE A 345 -18.13 -11.00 -11.34
CA ILE A 345 -18.86 -10.44 -12.49
C ILE A 345 -19.98 -9.50 -12.04
N LEU A 346 -20.71 -9.82 -10.97
CA LEU A 346 -21.70 -8.91 -10.40
C LEU A 346 -21.05 -7.59 -9.97
N GLY A 347 -19.89 -7.65 -9.35
CA GLY A 347 -19.11 -6.46 -9.01
C GLY A 347 -18.63 -5.66 -10.22
N ILE A 348 -18.19 -6.34 -11.30
CA ILE A 348 -17.81 -5.68 -12.57
C ILE A 348 -19.01 -4.99 -13.20
N ARG A 349 -20.16 -5.65 -13.27
CA ARG A 349 -21.42 -5.05 -13.80
C ARG A 349 -21.84 -3.83 -13.00
N ALA A 350 -21.72 -3.89 -11.67
CA ALA A 350 -21.97 -2.75 -10.79
C ALA A 350 -20.99 -1.60 -11.03
N ALA A 351 -19.71 -1.90 -11.28
CA ALA A 351 -18.68 -0.91 -11.61
C ALA A 351 -18.92 -0.25 -12.98
N LEU A 352 -19.34 -1.01 -13.99
CA LEU A 352 -19.72 -0.47 -15.30
C LEU A 352 -20.93 0.46 -15.21
N ALA A 353 -21.88 0.18 -14.32
CA ALA A 353 -23.06 1.03 -14.09
C ALA A 353 -22.79 2.20 -13.11
N TYR A 354 -21.60 2.32 -12.56
CA TYR A 354 -21.28 3.33 -11.54
C TYR A 354 -21.34 4.75 -12.12
N HIS A 355 -22.16 5.58 -11.49
CA HIS A 355 -22.33 6.99 -11.83
C HIS A 355 -22.06 7.87 -10.62
N GLU A 356 -21.07 8.77 -10.72
CA GLU A 356 -20.73 9.77 -9.71
C GLU A 356 -20.25 11.04 -10.42
N PRO A 357 -21.05 12.13 -10.39
CA PRO A 357 -20.70 13.36 -11.12
C PRO A 357 -19.41 14.04 -10.63
N GLN A 358 -18.99 13.78 -9.40
CA GLN A 358 -17.76 14.33 -8.81
C GLN A 358 -16.52 13.47 -9.10
N ASP A 359 -16.68 12.30 -9.73
CA ASP A 359 -15.58 11.43 -10.13
C ASP A 359 -15.33 11.53 -11.64
N PRO A 360 -14.22 12.18 -12.08
CA PRO A 360 -13.89 12.31 -13.50
C PRO A 360 -13.79 10.97 -14.23
N GLY A 361 -13.33 9.92 -13.54
CA GLY A 361 -13.25 8.56 -14.09
C GLY A 361 -14.64 7.97 -14.36
N ALA A 362 -15.59 8.16 -13.42
CA ALA A 362 -16.98 7.72 -13.59
C ALA A 362 -17.67 8.49 -14.71
N VAL A 363 -17.51 9.81 -14.75
CA VAL A 363 -18.09 10.64 -15.83
C VAL A 363 -17.60 10.17 -17.19
N ARG A 364 -16.27 9.96 -17.34
CA ARG A 364 -15.68 9.49 -18.59
C ARG A 364 -16.15 8.08 -18.97
N LEU A 365 -16.25 7.16 -17.98
CA LEU A 365 -16.76 5.81 -18.22
C LEU A 365 -18.21 5.86 -18.78
N GLN A 366 -19.07 6.64 -18.16
CA GLN A 366 -20.47 6.77 -18.60
C GLN A 366 -20.58 7.45 -19.98
N GLU A 367 -19.71 8.42 -20.27
CA GLU A 367 -19.64 9.03 -21.60
C GLU A 367 -19.21 8.01 -22.67
N MET A 368 -18.20 7.19 -22.39
CA MET A 368 -17.76 6.13 -23.29
C MET A 368 -18.89 5.10 -23.54
N LEU A 369 -19.57 4.66 -22.48
CA LEU A 369 -20.69 3.74 -22.60
C LEU A 369 -21.82 4.31 -23.48
N ARG A 370 -22.16 5.59 -23.30
CA ARG A 370 -23.21 6.27 -24.05
C ARG A 370 -22.85 6.51 -25.53
N THR A 371 -21.61 6.90 -25.81
CA THR A 371 -21.20 7.34 -27.16
C THR A 371 -20.59 6.25 -28.01
N ARG A 372 -19.95 5.24 -27.40
CA ARG A 372 -19.17 4.21 -28.07
C ARG A 372 -19.67 2.79 -27.77
N GLY A 373 -20.59 2.67 -26.82
CA GLY A 373 -21.18 1.38 -26.43
C GLY A 373 -20.34 0.56 -25.46
N ARG A 374 -20.92 -0.52 -24.95
CA ARG A 374 -20.31 -1.43 -23.97
C ARG A 374 -19.10 -2.17 -24.56
N GLU A 375 -19.18 -2.59 -25.83
CA GLU A 375 -18.09 -3.29 -26.53
C GLU A 375 -16.78 -2.51 -26.53
N ALA A 376 -16.86 -1.19 -26.83
CA ALA A 376 -15.68 -0.33 -26.79
C ALA A 376 -15.09 -0.23 -25.37
N VAL A 377 -15.91 -0.15 -24.33
CA VAL A 377 -15.44 -0.12 -22.94
C VAL A 377 -14.80 -1.44 -22.55
N LEU A 378 -15.39 -2.58 -22.91
CA LEU A 378 -14.82 -3.90 -22.63
C LEU A 378 -13.46 -4.08 -23.32
N SER A 379 -13.31 -3.60 -24.54
CA SER A 379 -12.03 -3.73 -25.27
C SER A 379 -10.99 -2.72 -24.79
N GLU A 380 -11.33 -1.44 -24.66
CA GLU A 380 -10.36 -0.36 -24.45
C GLU A 380 -10.02 -0.11 -22.98
N VAL A 381 -11.00 -0.26 -22.08
CA VAL A 381 -10.81 -0.05 -20.63
C VAL A 381 -10.49 -1.36 -19.94
N CYS A 382 -11.29 -2.40 -20.21
CA CYS A 382 -11.11 -3.70 -19.59
C CYS A 382 -10.02 -4.55 -20.28
N GLY A 383 -9.60 -4.18 -21.50
CA GLY A 383 -8.60 -4.90 -22.29
C GLY A 383 -9.04 -6.32 -22.63
N LEU A 384 -10.37 -6.54 -22.80
CA LEU A 384 -10.92 -7.84 -23.12
C LEU A 384 -11.02 -8.03 -24.64
N SER A 385 -10.60 -9.18 -25.12
CA SER A 385 -10.80 -9.60 -26.51
C SER A 385 -12.18 -10.25 -26.67
N PRO A 386 -12.88 -10.07 -27.83
CA PRO A 386 -14.21 -10.68 -28.07
C PRO A 386 -14.25 -12.21 -27.97
N ASP A 387 -13.12 -12.88 -28.12
CA ASP A 387 -12.99 -14.33 -27.98
C ASP A 387 -12.76 -14.79 -26.52
N GLU A 388 -12.54 -13.88 -25.57
CA GLU A 388 -12.43 -14.24 -24.17
C GLU A 388 -13.80 -14.59 -23.56
N PRO A 389 -13.92 -15.68 -22.75
CA PRO A 389 -15.18 -16.06 -22.12
C PRO A 389 -15.80 -14.94 -21.26
N LEU A 390 -14.95 -14.11 -20.63
CA LEU A 390 -15.39 -12.99 -19.80
C LEU A 390 -16.08 -11.89 -20.62
N TYR A 391 -15.64 -11.66 -21.87
CA TYR A 391 -16.22 -10.64 -22.74
C TYR A 391 -17.70 -10.89 -22.99
N ALA A 392 -18.05 -12.11 -23.45
CA ALA A 392 -19.45 -12.47 -23.71
C ALA A 392 -20.33 -12.32 -22.46
N ARG A 393 -19.84 -12.75 -21.30
CA ARG A 393 -20.55 -12.65 -20.01
C ARG A 393 -20.78 -11.21 -19.53
N LEU A 394 -19.95 -10.27 -19.95
CA LEU A 394 -20.08 -8.85 -19.60
C LEU A 394 -20.82 -8.05 -20.66
N LEU A 395 -20.97 -8.58 -21.86
CA LEU A 395 -21.74 -7.94 -22.93
C LEU A 395 -23.25 -8.00 -22.66
N GLU A 396 -23.73 -9.10 -22.09
CA GLU A 396 -25.10 -9.29 -21.57
C GLU A 396 -25.42 -8.32 -20.42
#